data_22807aa1ac151e9bc27f4a630c428841
#
_entry.id   22807aa1ac151e9bc27f4a630c428841
#
_cell.length_a   1.000
_cell.length_b   1.000
_cell.length_c   1.000
_cell.angle_alpha   90.00
_cell.angle_beta   90.00
_cell.angle_gamma   90.00
#
_symmetry.space_group_name_H-M   'P 1'
#
loop_
_entity.id
_entity.type
_entity.pdbx_description
1 polymer ?
#
loop_
_entity_poly.entity_id
_entity_poly.type
_entity_poly.pdbx_seq_one_letter_code
_entity_poly.pdbx_strand_id
1 'polypeptide(L)'
;RQMCIRDNRSPSDIVLEVSSTMAPGDHPGGFAGACWAFTNADSLRFYRDNDFVAEFAPDRRGRFAALPHPPIEIHDFVGLLLEKYEGLDRAAAPQVAAILNEMRRDAMELSPLSRARMYSLRLSWNELLQLYYKYIGVLGSPSAVYRFEAVWHGRAVRTVVKEPVQSVRLECTVHNPILTDGPTWDCAAVSLRAIDQNGNLLPYCGEAVQLSVEGPLRILGPSVVPLRGGMAGTYLATTGEAGPARLRCRMEGALDTEASLTIRRREEERG
;
A
#
# COMPACT_ATOMS: atom_id res chain seq x y z
N ARG A 1 -25.57 4.31 -11.27
CA ARG A 1 -25.14 5.58 -11.92
C ARG A 1 -23.72 6.01 -11.57
N GLN A 2 -23.14 5.61 -10.43
CA GLN A 2 -21.75 5.93 -10.07
C GLN A 2 -20.69 5.11 -10.83
N MET A 3 -21.03 3.98 -11.40
CA MET A 3 -20.09 3.17 -12.19
C MET A 3 -19.71 3.78 -13.55
N CYS A 4 -20.59 4.60 -14.16
CA CYS A 4 -20.31 5.21 -15.48
C CYS A 4 -19.36 6.42 -15.44
N ILE A 5 -19.07 6.98 -14.27
CA ILE A 5 -18.17 8.14 -14.13
C ILE A 5 -16.68 7.71 -14.17
N ARG A 6 -16.40 6.41 -14.01
CA ARG A 6 -15.01 5.89 -13.94
C ARG A 6 -14.36 5.57 -15.30
N ASP A 7 -15.10 5.67 -16.40
CA ASP A 7 -14.55 5.34 -17.73
C ASP A 7 -13.76 6.49 -18.38
N ASN A 8 -13.90 7.73 -17.90
CA ASN A 8 -13.06 8.86 -18.33
C ASN A 8 -11.87 9.01 -17.39
N ARG A 9 -10.90 8.08 -17.51
CA ARG A 9 -9.67 8.12 -16.71
C ARG A 9 -8.73 9.19 -17.22
N SER A 10 -8.16 9.93 -16.28
CA SER A 10 -6.95 10.71 -16.50
C SER A 10 -5.75 10.05 -15.81
N PRO A 11 -4.52 10.38 -16.13
CA PRO A 11 -3.35 9.87 -15.41
C PRO A 11 -3.43 10.10 -13.88
N SER A 12 -4.10 11.18 -13.43
CA SER A 12 -4.33 11.49 -12.03
C SER A 12 -5.33 10.56 -11.33
N ASP A 13 -6.19 9.86 -12.10
CA ASP A 13 -7.21 8.97 -11.56
C ASP A 13 -6.72 7.52 -11.42
N ILE A 14 -5.49 7.26 -11.85
CA ILE A 14 -4.89 5.93 -11.72
C ILE A 14 -4.49 5.70 -10.27
N VAL A 15 -5.01 4.62 -9.70
CA VAL A 15 -4.68 4.13 -8.36
C VAL A 15 -3.70 2.97 -8.45
N LEU A 16 -2.87 2.80 -7.44
CA LEU A 16 -2.00 1.65 -7.28
C LEU A 16 -1.83 1.37 -5.79
N GLU A 17 -2.25 0.18 -5.37
CA GLU A 17 -2.03 -0.35 -4.03
C GLU A 17 -1.50 -1.77 -4.14
N VAL A 18 -0.51 -2.12 -3.32
CA VAL A 18 0.07 -3.46 -3.26
C VAL A 18 -0.32 -4.10 -1.94
N SER A 19 -0.86 -5.33 -1.98
CA SER A 19 -1.40 -6.05 -0.82
C SER A 19 -0.34 -6.41 0.22
N SER A 20 0.94 -6.43 -0.17
CA SER A 20 2.05 -6.79 0.70
C SER A 20 2.83 -5.56 1.16
N THR A 21 3.35 -5.59 2.38
CA THR A 21 4.34 -4.62 2.87
C THR A 21 5.72 -4.86 2.25
N MET A 22 5.92 -5.98 1.55
CA MET A 22 7.19 -6.46 0.99
C MET A 22 8.29 -6.69 2.04
N ALA A 23 7.92 -6.76 3.31
CA ALA A 23 8.85 -7.13 4.37
C ALA A 23 9.00 -8.66 4.43
N PRO A 24 10.24 -9.19 4.50
CA PRO A 24 10.43 -10.62 4.76
C PRO A 24 10.00 -10.93 6.20
N GLY A 25 9.22 -12.00 6.38
CA GLY A 25 8.77 -12.43 7.71
C GLY A 25 7.47 -13.21 7.70
N ASP A 26 7.19 -13.89 8.81
CA ASP A 26 6.03 -14.76 9.00
C ASP A 26 4.78 -14.00 9.48
N HIS A 27 4.51 -12.83 8.91
CA HIS A 27 3.33 -12.05 9.25
C HIS A 27 2.41 -11.89 8.04
N PRO A 28 1.09 -11.69 8.24
CA PRO A 28 0.11 -11.65 7.14
C PRO A 28 0.35 -10.57 6.08
N GLY A 29 1.15 -9.54 6.38
CA GLY A 29 1.52 -8.49 5.44
C GLY A 29 2.81 -8.74 4.67
N GLY A 30 3.50 -9.87 4.91
CA GLY A 30 4.69 -10.26 4.17
C GLY A 30 4.36 -10.63 2.71
N PHE A 31 5.38 -10.98 1.95
CA PHE A 31 5.21 -11.41 0.55
C PHE A 31 5.16 -12.94 0.38
N ALA A 32 5.10 -13.71 1.46
CA ALA A 32 4.76 -15.12 1.42
C ALA A 32 3.30 -15.30 1.00
N GLY A 33 3.00 -16.34 0.20
CA GLY A 33 1.66 -16.54 -0.34
C GLY A 33 1.35 -15.65 -1.56
N ALA A 34 0.07 -15.41 -1.84
CA ALA A 34 -0.36 -14.60 -2.97
C ALA A 34 -0.15 -13.11 -2.71
N CYS A 35 0.49 -12.43 -3.64
CA CYS A 35 0.70 -10.99 -3.62
C CYS A 35 -0.05 -10.33 -4.78
N TRP A 36 -0.81 -9.27 -4.50
CA TRP A 36 -1.69 -8.63 -5.46
C TRP A 36 -1.42 -7.13 -5.55
N ALA A 37 -1.56 -6.59 -6.76
CA ALA A 37 -1.69 -5.16 -6.98
C ALA A 37 -3.12 -4.82 -7.40
N PHE A 38 -3.69 -3.80 -6.77
CA PHE A 38 -4.99 -3.24 -7.08
C PHE A 38 -4.78 -1.94 -7.84
N THR A 39 -5.11 -1.97 -9.12
CA THR A 39 -4.94 -0.81 -10.00
C THR A 39 -6.00 -0.81 -11.09
N ASN A 40 -6.32 0.38 -11.59
CA ASN A 40 -7.13 0.58 -12.79
C ASN A 40 -6.26 0.89 -14.03
N ALA A 41 -4.94 0.71 -13.95
CA ALA A 41 -4.02 0.82 -15.08
C ALA A 41 -4.06 -0.40 -16.00
N ASP A 42 -3.33 -0.34 -17.11
CA ASP A 42 -3.28 -1.40 -18.12
C ASP A 42 -2.37 -2.56 -17.70
N SER A 43 -1.25 -2.25 -17.02
CA SER A 43 -0.29 -3.22 -16.51
C SER A 43 0.48 -2.69 -15.30
N LEU A 44 1.25 -3.57 -14.68
CA LEU A 44 2.12 -3.30 -13.54
C LEU A 44 3.56 -3.70 -13.88
N ARG A 45 4.50 -2.77 -13.79
CA ARG A 45 5.94 -3.08 -13.81
C ARG A 45 6.47 -3.22 -12.41
N PHE A 46 7.27 -4.24 -12.20
CA PHE A 46 7.88 -4.56 -10.94
C PHE A 46 9.41 -4.53 -11.04
N TYR A 47 10.02 -3.86 -10.06
CA TYR A 47 11.47 -3.70 -9.95
C TYR A 47 11.92 -4.09 -8.55
N ARG A 48 13.12 -4.65 -8.44
CA ARG A 48 13.84 -4.90 -7.19
C ARG A 48 15.22 -4.25 -7.27
N ASP A 49 15.57 -3.44 -6.28
CA ASP A 49 16.85 -2.71 -6.21
C ASP A 49 17.21 -1.98 -7.52
N ASN A 50 16.20 -1.35 -8.15
CA ASN A 50 16.21 -0.70 -9.47
C ASN A 50 16.28 -1.63 -10.70
N ASP A 51 16.45 -2.94 -10.52
CA ASP A 51 16.41 -3.90 -11.61
C ASP A 51 14.96 -4.24 -11.98
N PHE A 52 14.70 -4.24 -13.28
CA PHE A 52 13.42 -4.71 -13.80
C PHE A 52 13.30 -6.23 -13.58
N VAL A 53 12.21 -6.65 -12.96
CA VAL A 53 11.91 -8.05 -12.71
C VAL A 53 10.92 -8.59 -13.74
N ALA A 54 9.74 -7.98 -13.81
CA ALA A 54 8.67 -8.41 -14.70
C ALA A 54 7.63 -7.31 -14.93
N GLU A 55 6.82 -7.48 -15.99
CA GLU A 55 5.60 -6.72 -16.21
C GLU A 55 4.39 -7.65 -16.18
N PHE A 56 3.35 -7.30 -15.44
CA PHE A 56 2.15 -8.09 -15.23
C PHE A 56 0.93 -7.39 -15.79
N ALA A 57 0.04 -8.14 -16.42
CA ALA A 57 -1.26 -7.64 -16.88
C ALA A 57 -2.40 -8.22 -16.02
N PRO A 58 -3.56 -7.52 -15.92
CA PRO A 58 -4.72 -8.06 -15.24
C PRO A 58 -5.22 -9.34 -15.91
N ASP A 59 -5.53 -10.37 -15.13
CA ASP A 59 -6.13 -11.59 -15.68
C ASP A 59 -7.62 -11.39 -15.97
N ARG A 60 -7.92 -11.10 -17.23
CA ARG A 60 -9.29 -10.90 -17.72
C ARG A 60 -10.02 -12.21 -18.04
N ARG A 61 -9.42 -13.37 -17.82
CA ARG A 61 -10.02 -14.68 -18.07
C ARG A 61 -10.13 -15.55 -16.83
N GLY A 62 -9.47 -15.16 -15.73
CA GLY A 62 -9.42 -15.90 -14.48
C GLY A 62 -10.58 -15.59 -13.53
N ARG A 63 -10.34 -15.87 -12.26
CA ARG A 63 -11.33 -15.76 -11.18
C ARG A 63 -11.99 -14.39 -11.06
N PHE A 64 -11.25 -13.33 -11.38
CA PHE A 64 -11.70 -11.94 -11.21
C PHE A 64 -12.10 -11.27 -12.52
N ALA A 65 -12.25 -12.04 -13.61
CA ALA A 65 -12.54 -11.52 -14.95
C ALA A 65 -13.81 -10.67 -15.06
N ALA A 66 -14.80 -10.91 -14.16
CA ALA A 66 -16.03 -10.13 -14.11
C ALA A 66 -15.87 -8.72 -13.49
N LEU A 67 -14.72 -8.44 -12.85
CA LEU A 67 -14.45 -7.12 -12.29
C LEU A 67 -14.03 -6.14 -13.41
N PRO A 68 -14.46 -4.88 -13.36
CA PRO A 68 -14.01 -3.85 -14.32
C PRO A 68 -12.49 -3.69 -14.33
N HIS A 69 -11.87 -3.84 -13.16
CA HIS A 69 -10.42 -3.78 -12.94
C HIS A 69 -9.99 -4.99 -12.11
N PRO A 70 -9.71 -6.13 -12.76
CA PRO A 70 -9.22 -7.31 -12.06
C PRO A 70 -7.89 -7.01 -11.36
N PRO A 71 -7.69 -7.48 -10.11
CA PRO A 71 -6.41 -7.35 -9.44
C PRO A 71 -5.32 -8.08 -10.23
N ILE A 72 -4.12 -7.54 -10.19
CA ILE A 72 -2.95 -8.10 -10.86
C ILE A 72 -2.18 -8.96 -9.86
N GLU A 73 -2.02 -10.25 -10.14
CA GLU A 73 -1.18 -11.12 -9.32
C GLU A 73 0.30 -10.87 -9.62
N ILE A 74 1.06 -10.58 -8.57
CA ILE A 74 2.53 -10.49 -8.64
C ILE A 74 3.06 -11.89 -8.34
N HIS A 75 3.21 -12.69 -9.39
CA HIS A 75 3.56 -14.10 -9.27
C HIS A 75 5.06 -14.38 -9.51
N ASP A 76 5.79 -13.45 -10.10
CA ASP A 76 7.22 -13.58 -10.34
C ASP A 76 8.02 -12.48 -9.61
N PHE A 77 8.88 -12.91 -8.69
CA PHE A 77 9.74 -12.05 -7.87
C PHE A 77 11.21 -12.11 -8.31
N VAL A 78 11.52 -12.93 -9.26
CA VAL A 78 12.89 -13.24 -9.69
C VAL A 78 13.13 -12.79 -11.13
N GLY A 79 12.21 -13.12 -12.04
CA GLY A 79 12.20 -12.68 -13.42
C GLY A 79 13.57 -12.80 -14.11
N LEU A 80 14.01 -11.70 -14.70
CA LEU A 80 15.26 -11.61 -15.44
C LEU A 80 16.54 -11.55 -14.57
N LEU A 81 16.41 -11.49 -13.24
CA LEU A 81 17.56 -11.35 -12.35
C LEU A 81 18.51 -12.56 -12.43
N LEU A 82 17.95 -13.77 -12.68
CA LEU A 82 18.78 -14.99 -12.81
C LEU A 82 19.65 -14.97 -14.08
N GLU A 83 19.12 -14.48 -15.19
CA GLU A 83 19.90 -14.31 -16.41
C GLU A 83 21.02 -13.26 -16.17
N LYS A 84 20.67 -12.16 -15.53
CA LYS A 84 21.59 -11.03 -15.31
C LYS A 84 22.72 -11.34 -14.35
N TYR A 85 22.44 -12.03 -13.24
CA TYR A 85 23.39 -12.16 -12.13
C TYR A 85 23.91 -13.58 -11.90
N GLU A 86 23.19 -14.62 -12.37
CA GLU A 86 23.65 -16.02 -12.23
C GLU A 86 24.19 -16.58 -13.55
N GLY A 87 24.08 -15.84 -14.65
CA GLY A 87 24.53 -16.33 -15.96
C GLY A 87 23.73 -17.52 -16.47
N LEU A 88 22.52 -17.75 -15.95
CA LEU A 88 21.64 -18.81 -16.44
C LEU A 88 21.14 -18.44 -17.83
N ASP A 89 21.07 -19.42 -18.69
CA ASP A 89 20.54 -19.25 -20.04
C ASP A 89 19.01 -19.03 -20.04
N ARG A 90 18.49 -18.57 -21.18
CA ARG A 90 17.06 -18.30 -21.38
C ARG A 90 16.15 -19.54 -21.23
N ALA A 91 16.71 -20.74 -21.25
CA ALA A 91 15.95 -21.99 -21.05
C ALA A 91 15.89 -22.39 -19.58
N ALA A 92 16.99 -22.23 -18.83
CA ALA A 92 17.11 -22.59 -17.43
C ALA A 92 16.52 -21.52 -16.50
N ALA A 93 16.80 -20.24 -16.73
CA ALA A 93 16.40 -19.16 -15.84
C ALA A 93 14.89 -19.13 -15.53
N PRO A 94 13.95 -19.25 -16.49
CA PRO A 94 12.52 -19.28 -16.20
C PRO A 94 12.09 -20.50 -15.38
N GLN A 95 12.78 -21.65 -15.53
CA GLN A 95 12.47 -22.85 -14.78
C GLN A 95 12.90 -22.71 -13.31
N VAL A 96 14.09 -22.16 -13.07
CA VAL A 96 14.57 -21.85 -11.71
C VAL A 96 13.69 -20.79 -11.07
N ALA A 97 13.34 -19.71 -11.78
CA ALA A 97 12.43 -18.69 -11.29
C ALA A 97 11.07 -19.27 -10.88
N ALA A 98 10.52 -20.19 -11.69
CA ALA A 98 9.26 -20.87 -11.37
C ALA A 98 9.36 -21.69 -10.07
N ILE A 99 10.47 -22.39 -9.83
CA ILE A 99 10.70 -23.13 -8.59
C ILE A 99 10.77 -22.18 -7.39
N LEU A 100 11.57 -21.12 -7.50
CA LEU A 100 11.72 -20.12 -6.40
C LEU A 100 10.41 -19.41 -6.06
N ASN A 101 9.62 -19.05 -7.07
CA ASN A 101 8.31 -18.45 -6.89
C ASN A 101 7.28 -19.41 -6.27
N GLU A 102 7.35 -20.70 -6.61
CA GLU A 102 6.54 -21.74 -5.95
C GLU A 102 6.93 -21.90 -4.49
N MET A 103 8.23 -22.00 -4.17
CA MET A 103 8.73 -22.06 -2.79
C MET A 103 8.23 -20.87 -1.96
N ARG A 104 8.24 -19.66 -2.54
CA ARG A 104 7.72 -18.45 -1.89
C ARG A 104 6.22 -18.56 -1.60
N ARG A 105 5.43 -18.99 -2.59
CA ARG A 105 3.98 -19.04 -2.50
C ARG A 105 3.49 -20.16 -1.58
N ASP A 106 4.12 -21.31 -1.65
CA ASP A 106 3.63 -22.57 -1.06
C ASP A 106 4.48 -22.99 0.17
N ALA A 107 5.01 -22.03 0.92
CA ALA A 107 5.75 -22.23 2.17
C ALA A 107 6.91 -23.25 2.04
N MET A 108 7.74 -23.11 1.01
CA MET A 108 8.89 -23.96 0.67
C MET A 108 8.52 -25.36 0.18
N GLU A 109 7.25 -25.67 -0.04
CA GLU A 109 6.84 -26.92 -0.65
C GLU A 109 7.03 -26.89 -2.18
N LEU A 110 7.41 -28.01 -2.76
CA LEU A 110 7.57 -28.17 -4.21
C LEU A 110 6.59 -29.19 -4.77
N SER A 111 5.91 -28.83 -5.83
CA SER A 111 5.11 -29.74 -6.64
C SER A 111 5.97 -30.83 -7.30
N PRO A 112 5.37 -31.96 -7.73
CA PRO A 112 6.09 -32.97 -8.49
C PRO A 112 6.76 -32.42 -9.75
N LEU A 113 6.14 -31.44 -10.42
CA LEU A 113 6.68 -30.79 -11.60
C LEU A 113 7.95 -30.00 -11.27
N SER A 114 7.94 -29.20 -10.20
CA SER A 114 9.11 -28.42 -9.78
C SER A 114 10.26 -29.31 -9.30
N ARG A 115 9.96 -30.43 -8.63
CA ARG A 115 10.98 -31.42 -8.31
C ARG A 115 11.59 -32.06 -9.58
N ALA A 116 10.79 -32.39 -10.57
CA ALA A 116 11.30 -32.89 -11.85
C ALA A 116 12.19 -31.87 -12.57
N ARG A 117 11.80 -30.57 -12.58
CA ARG A 117 12.63 -29.47 -13.10
C ARG A 117 13.96 -29.35 -12.35
N MET A 118 13.94 -29.39 -11.01
CA MET A 118 15.13 -29.37 -10.18
C MET A 118 16.13 -30.48 -10.59
N TYR A 119 15.64 -31.73 -10.75
CA TYR A 119 16.47 -32.86 -11.20
C TYR A 119 16.99 -32.67 -12.63
N SER A 120 16.17 -32.18 -13.56
CA SER A 120 16.56 -31.96 -14.96
C SER A 120 17.63 -30.90 -15.08
N LEU A 121 17.59 -29.87 -14.23
CA LEU A 121 18.57 -28.78 -14.15
C LEU A 121 19.80 -29.14 -13.30
N ARG A 122 19.82 -30.33 -12.69
CA ARG A 122 20.87 -30.80 -11.77
C ARG A 122 21.12 -29.86 -10.59
N LEU A 123 20.05 -29.18 -10.12
CA LEU A 123 20.12 -28.29 -8.97
C LEU A 123 19.95 -29.08 -7.68
N SER A 124 20.83 -28.84 -6.73
CA SER A 124 20.67 -29.34 -5.37
C SER A 124 19.72 -28.45 -4.57
N TRP A 125 19.17 -29.01 -3.49
CA TRP A 125 18.35 -28.23 -2.56
C TRP A 125 19.12 -27.04 -1.94
N ASN A 126 20.40 -27.23 -1.65
CA ASN A 126 21.22 -26.16 -1.07
C ASN A 126 21.43 -25.00 -2.06
N GLU A 127 21.64 -25.27 -3.33
CA GLU A 127 21.72 -24.22 -4.36
C GLU A 127 20.42 -23.47 -4.49
N LEU A 128 19.29 -24.15 -4.51
CA LEU A 128 17.97 -23.52 -4.51
C LEU A 128 17.74 -22.64 -3.27
N LEU A 129 18.13 -23.11 -2.08
CA LEU A 129 18.03 -22.30 -0.86
C LEU A 129 18.90 -21.06 -0.92
N GLN A 130 20.13 -21.14 -1.45
CA GLN A 130 20.98 -19.96 -1.63
C GLN A 130 20.35 -18.94 -2.58
N LEU A 131 19.81 -19.39 -3.71
CA LEU A 131 19.09 -18.53 -4.64
C LEU A 131 17.82 -17.94 -4.01
N TYR A 132 17.09 -18.74 -3.24
CA TYR A 132 15.92 -18.26 -2.51
C TYR A 132 16.29 -17.16 -1.53
N TYR A 133 17.30 -17.34 -0.70
CA TYR A 133 17.77 -16.33 0.25
C TYR A 133 18.26 -15.06 -0.44
N LYS A 134 18.89 -15.19 -1.61
CA LYS A 134 19.39 -14.08 -2.40
C LYS A 134 18.27 -13.28 -3.08
N TYR A 135 17.30 -13.94 -3.71
CA TYR A 135 16.29 -13.30 -4.57
C TYR A 135 14.93 -13.13 -3.92
N ILE A 136 14.54 -13.99 -3.02
CA ILE A 136 13.28 -13.87 -2.28
C ILE A 136 13.55 -13.29 -0.89
N GLY A 137 14.45 -13.92 -0.13
CA GLY A 137 14.81 -13.51 1.21
C GLY A 137 13.99 -14.23 2.28
N VAL A 138 14.50 -14.14 3.50
CA VAL A 138 13.88 -14.63 4.74
C VAL A 138 14.11 -13.59 5.84
N LEU A 139 13.54 -13.80 7.01
CA LEU A 139 13.80 -12.96 8.17
C LEU A 139 15.32 -12.90 8.42
N GLY A 140 15.89 -11.68 8.47
CA GLY A 140 17.33 -11.43 8.60
C GLY A 140 18.10 -11.35 7.29
N SER A 141 17.46 -11.55 6.13
CA SER A 141 18.09 -11.25 4.83
C SER A 141 18.32 -9.75 4.65
N PRO A 142 19.29 -9.35 3.81
CA PRO A 142 19.43 -7.95 3.42
C PRO A 142 18.13 -7.39 2.88
N SER A 143 17.81 -6.18 3.29
CA SER A 143 16.61 -5.48 2.84
C SER A 143 16.74 -5.11 1.37
N ALA A 144 15.66 -5.30 0.62
CA ALA A 144 15.54 -4.87 -0.77
C ALA A 144 14.57 -3.70 -0.89
N VAL A 145 14.76 -2.89 -1.92
CA VAL A 145 13.82 -1.85 -2.32
C VAL A 145 12.96 -2.39 -3.46
N TYR A 146 11.66 -2.42 -3.27
CA TYR A 146 10.70 -2.86 -4.27
C TYR A 146 9.95 -1.67 -4.83
N ARG A 147 9.95 -1.52 -6.15
CA ARG A 147 9.26 -0.45 -6.85
C ARG A 147 8.23 -1.03 -7.81
N PHE A 148 7.03 -0.52 -7.72
CA PHE A 148 5.89 -0.89 -8.54
C PHE A 148 5.43 0.31 -9.34
N GLU A 149 5.25 0.15 -10.64
CA GLU A 149 4.79 1.21 -11.54
C GLU A 149 3.50 0.78 -12.23
N ALA A 150 2.42 1.51 -11.98
CA ALA A 150 1.20 1.38 -12.77
C ALA A 150 1.43 1.99 -14.16
N VAL A 151 1.24 1.19 -15.19
CA VAL A 151 1.46 1.57 -16.59
C VAL A 151 0.11 1.81 -17.25
N TRP A 152 -0.05 2.98 -17.85
CA TRP A 152 -1.22 3.36 -18.61
C TRP A 152 -0.79 3.92 -19.97
N HIS A 153 -1.34 3.35 -21.07
CA HIS A 153 -0.90 3.66 -22.42
C HIS A 153 0.62 3.59 -22.62
N GLY A 154 1.26 2.56 -22.05
CA GLY A 154 2.69 2.31 -22.17
C GLY A 154 3.59 3.21 -21.30
N ARG A 155 3.03 4.14 -20.52
CA ARG A 155 3.76 5.07 -19.65
C ARG A 155 3.50 4.76 -18.18
N ALA A 156 4.54 4.82 -17.36
CA ALA A 156 4.40 4.78 -15.91
C ALA A 156 3.73 6.08 -15.44
N VAL A 157 2.58 5.97 -14.75
CA VAL A 157 1.77 7.12 -14.31
C VAL A 157 1.64 7.20 -12.79
N ARG A 158 1.87 6.11 -12.09
CA ARG A 158 1.90 6.06 -10.63
C ARG A 158 2.93 5.05 -10.15
N THR A 159 3.67 5.42 -9.10
CA THR A 159 4.72 4.59 -8.52
C THR A 159 4.46 4.38 -7.04
N VAL A 160 4.66 3.16 -6.56
CA VAL A 160 4.68 2.78 -5.16
C VAL A 160 6.04 2.15 -4.86
N VAL A 161 6.70 2.62 -3.81
CA VAL A 161 7.98 2.08 -3.33
C VAL A 161 7.75 1.44 -1.97
N LYS A 162 8.18 0.20 -1.82
CA LYS A 162 8.19 -0.55 -0.56
C LYS A 162 9.63 -0.84 -0.17
N GLU A 163 10.02 -0.32 0.95
CA GLU A 163 11.35 -0.49 1.54
C GLU A 163 11.24 -0.56 3.07
N PRO A 164 12.30 -0.90 3.80
CA PRO A 164 12.28 -0.88 5.25
C PRO A 164 11.85 0.46 5.80
N VAL A 165 11.00 0.43 6.83
CA VAL A 165 10.51 1.63 7.49
C VAL A 165 11.68 2.35 8.17
N GLN A 166 11.96 3.59 7.75
CA GLN A 166 12.99 4.44 8.32
C GLN A 166 12.40 5.55 9.19
N SER A 167 11.18 5.98 8.88
CA SER A 167 10.46 6.97 9.65
C SER A 167 8.96 6.72 9.60
N VAL A 168 8.29 7.06 10.69
CA VAL A 168 6.84 7.00 10.81
C VAL A 168 6.28 8.42 10.87
N ARG A 169 5.25 8.69 10.10
CA ARG A 169 4.52 9.95 10.11
C ARG A 169 3.03 9.70 10.35
N LEU A 170 2.41 10.58 11.10
CA LEU A 170 0.97 10.63 11.25
C LEU A 170 0.40 11.58 10.21
N GLU A 171 -0.42 11.07 9.30
CA GLU A 171 -1.20 11.86 8.35
C GLU A 171 -2.59 12.13 8.94
N CYS A 172 -3.01 13.38 8.93
CA CYS A 172 -4.32 13.82 9.40
C CYS A 172 -5.06 14.53 8.26
N THR A 173 -6.19 13.97 7.85
CA THR A 173 -7.05 14.54 6.80
C THR A 173 -8.40 14.93 7.37
N VAL A 174 -8.73 16.22 7.30
CA VAL A 174 -10.08 16.74 7.58
C VAL A 174 -10.85 16.80 6.28
N HIS A 175 -11.94 16.03 6.17
CA HIS A 175 -12.69 15.87 4.92
C HIS A 175 -13.50 17.10 4.51
N ASN A 176 -13.83 17.97 5.47
CA ASN A 176 -14.45 19.26 5.22
C ASN A 176 -13.82 20.31 6.17
N PRO A 177 -12.81 21.08 5.72
CA PRO A 177 -12.13 22.05 6.59
C PRO A 177 -12.88 23.36 6.77
N ILE A 178 -13.99 23.59 6.05
CA ILE A 178 -14.85 24.76 6.20
C ILE A 178 -16.19 24.31 6.73
N LEU A 179 -16.49 24.68 7.98
CA LEU A 179 -17.75 24.36 8.66
C LEU A 179 -18.60 25.61 8.78
N THR A 180 -19.94 25.41 8.81
CA THR A 180 -20.90 26.49 8.92
C THR A 180 -21.76 26.27 10.16
N ASP A 181 -21.50 27.07 11.20
CA ASP A 181 -22.32 27.08 12.42
C ASP A 181 -23.59 27.91 12.22
N GLY A 182 -24.72 27.43 12.75
CA GLY A 182 -26.02 28.05 12.60
C GLY A 182 -26.97 27.62 13.72
N PRO A 183 -28.28 27.43 13.43
CA PRO A 183 -29.24 26.89 14.41
C PRO A 183 -28.88 25.50 14.92
N THR A 184 -28.09 24.77 14.13
CA THR A 184 -27.49 23.46 14.48
C THR A 184 -26.01 23.51 14.26
N TRP A 185 -25.28 22.70 15.04
CA TRP A 185 -23.83 22.52 14.82
C TRP A 185 -23.57 21.78 13.50
N ASP A 186 -22.43 22.08 12.91
CA ASP A 186 -21.88 21.39 11.74
C ASP A 186 -20.72 20.49 12.15
N CYS A 187 -20.38 19.48 11.34
CA CYS A 187 -19.31 18.56 11.67
C CYS A 187 -18.43 18.16 10.47
N ALA A 188 -17.17 17.84 10.78
CA ALA A 188 -16.22 17.26 9.85
C ALA A 188 -15.74 15.89 10.30
N ALA A 189 -15.64 14.96 9.38
CA ALA A 189 -14.93 13.71 9.59
C ALA A 189 -13.42 13.94 9.48
N VAL A 190 -12.68 13.26 10.34
CA VAL A 190 -11.21 13.26 10.36
C VAL A 190 -10.71 11.84 10.17
N SER A 191 -9.79 11.65 9.24
CA SER A 191 -9.06 10.41 9.04
C SER A 191 -7.62 10.56 9.50
N LEU A 192 -7.14 9.57 10.24
CA LEU A 192 -5.77 9.48 10.75
C LEU A 192 -5.12 8.24 10.14
N ARG A 193 -3.88 8.36 9.66
CA ARG A 193 -3.11 7.26 9.07
C ARG A 193 -1.66 7.33 9.52
N ALA A 194 -1.12 6.22 10.01
CA ALA A 194 0.32 6.07 10.17
C ALA A 194 0.93 5.63 8.85
N ILE A 195 1.88 6.39 8.34
CA ILE A 195 2.53 6.14 7.05
C ILE A 195 4.05 6.15 7.19
N ASP A 196 4.73 5.40 6.31
CA ASP A 196 6.19 5.40 6.20
C ASP A 196 6.71 6.63 5.43
N GLN A 197 8.04 6.68 5.19
CA GLN A 197 8.70 7.73 4.42
C GLN A 197 8.21 7.86 2.97
N ASN A 198 7.66 6.78 2.40
CA ASN A 198 7.13 6.71 1.03
C ASN A 198 5.61 6.94 0.96
N GLY A 199 4.95 7.19 2.09
CA GLY A 199 3.50 7.39 2.17
C GLY A 199 2.69 6.08 2.19
N ASN A 200 3.33 4.93 2.38
CA ASN A 200 2.62 3.66 2.54
C ASN A 200 2.02 3.56 3.93
N LEU A 201 0.78 3.06 3.99
CA LEU A 201 0.14 2.75 5.25
C LEU A 201 0.95 1.70 6.04
N LEU A 202 1.07 1.90 7.34
CA LEU A 202 1.72 0.98 8.28
C LEU A 202 0.65 0.16 9.03
N PRO A 203 0.20 -0.98 8.50
CA PRO A 203 -0.96 -1.71 9.01
C PRO A 203 -0.73 -2.33 10.40
N TYR A 204 0.52 -2.42 10.83
CA TYR A 204 0.89 -2.95 12.16
C TYR A 204 1.15 -1.86 13.20
N CYS A 205 1.04 -0.59 12.82
CA CYS A 205 1.11 0.52 13.77
C CYS A 205 -0.21 0.57 14.56
N GLY A 206 -0.12 0.27 15.85
CA GLY A 206 -1.26 0.26 16.79
C GLY A 206 -1.20 1.36 17.84
N GLU A 207 -0.32 2.34 17.67
CA GLU A 207 -0.08 3.42 18.63
C GLU A 207 -1.34 4.26 18.88
N ALA A 208 -1.41 4.84 20.10
CA ALA A 208 -2.47 5.75 20.47
C ALA A 208 -2.18 7.16 19.92
N VAL A 209 -3.20 7.77 19.34
CA VAL A 209 -3.15 9.17 18.88
C VAL A 209 -3.91 10.05 19.88
N GLN A 210 -3.21 11.02 20.46
CA GLN A 210 -3.80 12.07 21.29
C GLN A 210 -4.26 13.21 20.41
N LEU A 211 -5.52 13.64 20.63
CA LEU A 211 -6.19 14.69 19.88
C LEU A 211 -6.46 15.87 20.77
N SER A 212 -6.21 17.08 20.30
CA SER A 212 -6.61 18.34 20.95
C SER A 212 -7.09 19.33 19.91
N VAL A 213 -8.02 20.21 20.31
CA VAL A 213 -8.57 21.24 19.44
C VAL A 213 -8.40 22.61 20.06
N GLU A 214 -8.19 23.60 19.22
CA GLU A 214 -8.15 25.04 19.56
C GLU A 214 -9.21 25.76 18.71
N GLY A 215 -9.80 26.84 19.28
CA GLY A 215 -10.86 27.59 18.62
C GLY A 215 -12.25 26.97 18.79
N PRO A 216 -13.24 27.40 17.99
CA PRO A 216 -14.66 27.06 18.18
C PRO A 216 -14.99 25.64 17.69
N LEU A 217 -14.24 24.64 18.16
CA LEU A 217 -14.42 23.22 17.85
C LEU A 217 -14.45 22.37 19.11
N ARG A 218 -15.13 21.23 19.01
CA ARG A 218 -15.03 20.12 19.99
C ARG A 218 -14.87 18.79 19.28
N ILE A 219 -14.21 17.83 19.91
CA ILE A 219 -14.08 16.46 19.44
C ILE A 219 -15.36 15.71 19.81
N LEU A 220 -15.96 14.98 18.83
CA LEU A 220 -17.07 14.06 19.07
C LEU A 220 -16.48 12.67 19.32
N GLY A 221 -16.18 12.38 20.58
CA GLY A 221 -15.60 11.12 20.99
C GLY A 221 -14.42 11.30 21.94
N PRO A 222 -13.60 10.24 22.13
CA PRO A 222 -12.45 10.31 23.01
C PRO A 222 -11.33 11.20 22.43
N SER A 223 -10.59 11.85 23.31
CA SER A 223 -9.40 12.63 22.95
C SER A 223 -8.16 11.77 22.70
N VAL A 224 -8.24 10.46 22.99
CA VAL A 224 -7.20 9.48 22.68
C VAL A 224 -7.83 8.33 21.92
N VAL A 225 -7.34 8.08 20.70
CA VAL A 225 -7.84 7.04 19.80
C VAL A 225 -6.70 6.10 19.40
N PRO A 226 -6.84 4.78 19.57
CA PRO A 226 -5.84 3.83 19.11
C PRO A 226 -5.94 3.66 17.59
N LEU A 227 -4.79 3.53 16.93
CA LEU A 227 -4.77 3.09 15.54
C LEU A 227 -5.12 1.60 15.46
N ARG A 228 -5.87 1.22 14.44
CA ARG A 228 -6.18 -0.17 14.08
C ARG A 228 -5.89 -0.37 12.60
N GLY A 229 -4.98 -1.28 12.30
CA GLY A 229 -4.51 -1.42 10.93
C GLY A 229 -3.80 -0.17 10.40
N GLY A 230 -3.14 0.59 11.28
CA GLY A 230 -2.48 1.86 10.95
C GLY A 230 -3.43 3.04 10.76
N MET A 231 -4.73 2.90 11.05
CA MET A 231 -5.73 3.95 10.81
C MET A 231 -6.63 4.18 12.02
N ALA A 232 -7.13 5.40 12.14
CA ALA A 232 -8.21 5.77 13.04
C ALA A 232 -9.05 6.90 12.44
N GLY A 233 -10.15 7.22 13.09
CA GLY A 233 -10.98 8.35 12.71
C GLY A 233 -11.67 8.97 13.91
N THR A 234 -12.07 10.23 13.76
CA THR A 234 -12.90 10.96 14.72
C THR A 234 -13.77 11.97 13.98
N TYR A 235 -14.60 12.66 14.71
CA TYR A 235 -15.42 13.75 14.20
C TYR A 235 -15.17 15.01 15.04
N LEU A 236 -15.19 16.15 14.37
CA LEU A 236 -15.15 17.47 14.99
C LEU A 236 -16.50 18.14 14.79
N ALA A 237 -16.96 18.89 15.77
CA ALA A 237 -18.20 19.68 15.66
C ALA A 237 -17.95 21.12 16.10
N THR A 238 -18.72 22.05 15.52
CA THR A 238 -18.74 23.47 15.90
C THR A 238 -19.34 23.66 17.29
N THR A 239 -19.01 24.80 17.94
CA THR A 239 -19.45 25.12 19.31
C THR A 239 -20.31 26.39 19.42
N GLY A 240 -20.78 26.94 18.31
CA GLY A 240 -21.67 28.10 18.31
C GLY A 240 -20.96 29.42 17.95
N GLU A 241 -19.67 29.42 17.76
CA GLU A 241 -18.87 30.59 17.41
C GLU A 241 -18.20 30.45 16.04
N ALA A 242 -18.00 31.56 15.34
CA ALA A 242 -17.24 31.59 14.10
C ALA A 242 -15.78 31.95 14.39
N GLY A 243 -14.86 31.50 13.57
CA GLY A 243 -13.44 31.79 13.68
C GLY A 243 -12.53 30.70 13.15
N PRO A 244 -11.23 30.94 13.19
CA PRO A 244 -10.23 29.94 12.89
C PRO A 244 -10.19 28.88 13.98
N ALA A 245 -9.94 27.65 13.59
CA ALA A 245 -9.81 26.52 14.50
C ALA A 245 -8.70 25.59 14.05
N ARG A 246 -8.18 24.79 14.98
CA ARG A 246 -7.07 23.87 14.72
C ARG A 246 -7.29 22.55 15.45
N LEU A 247 -7.04 21.47 14.75
CA LEU A 247 -6.88 20.15 15.32
C LEU A 247 -5.38 19.82 15.40
N ARG A 248 -4.91 19.41 16.56
CA ARG A 248 -3.56 18.89 16.75
C ARG A 248 -3.64 17.40 17.09
N CYS A 249 -2.81 16.60 16.42
CA CYS A 249 -2.71 15.17 16.60
C CYS A 249 -1.27 14.81 16.99
N ARG A 250 -1.10 14.07 18.09
CA ARG A 250 0.19 13.61 18.61
C ARG A 250 0.19 12.08 18.70
N MET A 251 1.25 11.46 18.21
CA MET A 251 1.51 10.03 18.29
C MET A 251 2.95 9.81 18.74
N GLU A 252 3.19 8.87 19.65
CA GLU A 252 4.55 8.52 20.06
C GLU A 252 5.37 8.01 18.85
N GLY A 253 6.61 8.44 18.75
CA GLY A 253 7.51 8.05 17.65
C GLY A 253 7.26 8.77 16.31
N ALA A 254 6.30 9.71 16.24
CA ALA A 254 6.06 10.53 15.06
C ALA A 254 6.06 12.02 15.40
N LEU A 255 6.27 12.86 14.36
CA LEU A 255 6.10 14.30 14.52
C LEU A 255 4.62 14.66 14.72
N ASP A 256 4.36 15.64 15.59
CA ASP A 256 3.02 16.22 15.77
C ASP A 256 2.50 16.72 14.41
N THR A 257 1.23 16.46 14.12
CA THR A 257 0.58 16.98 12.92
C THR A 257 -0.62 17.84 13.28
N GLU A 258 -0.88 18.84 12.46
CA GLU A 258 -1.94 19.81 12.68
C GLU A 258 -2.78 19.98 11.41
N ALA A 259 -4.07 20.20 11.61
CA ALA A 259 -5.00 20.57 10.56
C ALA A 259 -5.76 21.84 10.92
N SER A 260 -5.82 22.78 10.00
CA SER A 260 -6.53 24.07 10.16
C SER A 260 -7.95 23.96 9.61
N LEU A 261 -8.90 24.53 10.33
CA LEU A 261 -10.31 24.64 9.93
C LEU A 261 -10.77 26.10 10.02
N THR A 262 -11.82 26.42 9.30
CA THR A 262 -12.49 27.71 9.34
C THR A 262 -13.96 27.49 9.67
N ILE A 263 -14.43 28.11 10.74
CA ILE A 263 -15.84 28.06 11.13
C ILE A 263 -16.47 29.38 10.68
N ARG A 264 -17.49 29.28 9.83
CA ARG A 264 -18.30 30.42 9.36
C ARG A 264 -19.60 30.43 10.11
N ARG A 265 -20.18 31.62 10.32
CA ARG A 265 -21.55 31.76 10.81
C ARG A 265 -22.50 31.76 9.61
N ARG A 266 -23.56 31.01 9.71
CA ARG A 266 -24.65 31.06 8.73
C ARG A 266 -25.29 32.45 8.82
N GLU A 267 -25.32 33.22 7.74
CA GLU A 267 -26.09 34.44 7.68
C GLU A 267 -27.56 34.04 7.76
N GLU A 268 -28.30 34.63 8.73
CA GLU A 268 -29.75 34.54 8.75
C GLU A 268 -30.25 35.28 7.51
N GLU A 269 -30.85 34.55 6.58
CA GLU A 269 -31.66 35.16 5.53
C GLU A 269 -32.73 36.02 6.25
N ARG A 270 -32.54 37.33 6.22
CA ARG A 270 -33.57 38.27 6.66
C ARG A 270 -34.74 38.10 5.69
N GLY A 271 -35.76 37.35 6.13
CA GLY A 271 -37.06 37.25 5.48
C GLY A 271 -37.86 38.55 5.53
#